data_8c1dda4dd5ba2c1382047a72edd9e65f
#
_entry.id   8c1dda4dd5ba2c1382047a72edd9e65f
#
_cell.length_a   1.000
_cell.length_b   1.000
_cell.length_c   1.000
_cell.angle_alpha   90.00
_cell.angle_beta   90.00
_cell.angle_gamma   90.00
#
_symmetry.space_group_name_H-M   'P 1'
#
loop_
_entity.id
_entity.type
_entity.pdbx_description
1 polymer ?
#
loop_
_entity_poly.entity_id
_entity_poly.type
_entity_poly.pdbx_seq_one_letter_code
_entity_poly.pdbx_strand_id
1 'polypeptide(L)'
;TDPDDVQIDQISCWLTYTNEKTHEIIRANLDRSPLYSGMIEGTGPRYCPSIEDKVVRFADKNRHQVFIEPEGRYTNEMYVGGMSSSLPEDVQIAMYRSVPGLEHAEIVRNAYAIEYDCINARQLKPTLEFKKIQGLFSGGQFNGSSGYEEAAAQGLAAGINAAMKTLGREQVVFDRSESYIGVLIDDLVTKDNKEPYRMMTSRSEYRLLLRQDNADQRLTPLG
;
A
#
# COMPACT_ATOMS: atom_id res chain seq x y z
N THR A 1 23.09 7.40 1.02
CA THR A 1 23.11 8.85 0.75
C THR A 1 23.71 9.51 1.98
N ASP A 2 24.79 10.27 1.81
CA ASP A 2 25.40 11.01 2.90
C ASP A 2 24.40 12.10 3.36
N PRO A 3 24.15 12.27 4.67
CA PRO A 3 23.30 13.36 5.16
C PRO A 3 23.76 14.74 4.68
N ASP A 4 25.04 14.91 4.41
CA ASP A 4 25.64 16.16 3.92
C ASP A 4 25.33 16.44 2.44
N ASP A 5 24.83 15.44 1.68
CA ASP A 5 24.39 15.59 0.28
C ASP A 5 22.99 16.18 0.14
N VAL A 6 22.26 16.38 1.24
CA VAL A 6 20.89 16.90 1.20
C VAL A 6 20.92 18.41 0.97
N GLN A 7 20.59 18.84 -0.24
CA GLN A 7 20.61 20.25 -0.67
C GLN A 7 19.30 21.02 -0.39
N ILE A 8 18.26 20.34 0.13
CA ILE A 8 16.95 20.94 0.41
C ILE A 8 16.79 21.09 1.92
N ASP A 9 16.37 22.28 2.37
CA ASP A 9 16.02 22.50 3.77
C ASP A 9 14.98 21.48 4.22
N GLN A 10 15.27 20.74 5.25
CA GLN A 10 14.39 19.70 5.79
C GLN A 10 13.30 20.33 6.66
N ILE A 11 12.11 19.73 6.62
CA ILE A 11 10.99 20.06 7.49
C ILE A 11 10.77 18.89 8.43
N SER A 12 10.65 19.17 9.72
CA SER A 12 10.40 18.14 10.71
C SER A 12 8.95 17.68 10.69
N CYS A 13 8.73 16.38 10.90
CA CYS A 13 7.44 15.83 11.26
C CYS A 13 7.32 15.78 12.79
N TRP A 14 6.09 15.75 13.32
CA TRP A 14 5.86 15.64 14.75
C TRP A 14 5.28 14.27 15.08
N LEU A 15 5.68 13.75 16.22
CA LEU A 15 5.20 12.49 16.75
C LEU A 15 4.35 12.76 17.97
N THR A 16 3.12 12.25 17.95
CA THR A 16 2.22 12.20 19.11
C THR A 16 1.62 10.79 19.23
N TYR A 17 0.66 10.61 20.12
CA TYR A 17 0.08 9.30 20.40
C TYR A 17 -1.43 9.42 20.65
N THR A 18 -2.15 8.38 20.28
CA THR A 18 -3.51 8.17 20.82
C THR A 18 -3.43 7.94 22.33
N ASN A 19 -4.53 8.02 23.01
CA ASN A 19 -4.66 7.77 24.44
C ASN A 19 -5.92 6.95 24.74
N GLU A 20 -6.15 6.66 26.02
CA GLU A 20 -7.30 5.85 26.44
C GLU A 20 -8.63 6.48 26.02
N LYS A 21 -8.77 7.80 26.15
CA LYS A 21 -9.98 8.52 25.69
C LYS A 21 -10.21 8.36 24.20
N THR A 22 -9.15 8.43 23.39
CA THR A 22 -9.23 8.14 21.93
C THR A 22 -9.76 6.73 21.70
N HIS A 23 -9.21 5.76 22.42
CA HIS A 23 -9.60 4.35 22.27
C HIS A 23 -11.04 4.10 22.75
N GLU A 24 -11.49 4.76 23.80
CA GLU A 24 -12.88 4.68 24.28
C GLU A 24 -13.86 5.21 23.23
N ILE A 25 -13.56 6.37 22.62
CA ILE A 25 -14.38 6.94 21.53
C ILE A 25 -14.49 5.95 20.37
N ILE A 26 -13.38 5.36 19.96
CA ILE A 26 -13.35 4.39 18.87
C ILE A 26 -14.18 3.14 19.24
N ARG A 27 -13.93 2.54 20.40
CA ARG A 27 -14.63 1.33 20.85
C ARG A 27 -16.14 1.52 20.95
N ALA A 28 -16.58 2.70 21.42
CA ALA A 28 -17.99 3.03 21.56
C ALA A 28 -18.73 3.21 20.22
N ASN A 29 -18.01 3.30 19.10
CA ASN A 29 -18.56 3.56 17.78
C ASN A 29 -18.18 2.49 16.74
N LEU A 30 -17.67 1.33 17.14
CA LEU A 30 -17.27 0.27 16.20
C LEU A 30 -18.45 -0.22 15.34
N ASP A 31 -19.64 -0.26 15.87
CA ASP A 31 -20.86 -0.62 15.16
C ASP A 31 -21.21 0.35 14.02
N ARG A 32 -20.68 1.57 14.07
CA ARG A 32 -20.85 2.60 13.04
C ARG A 32 -19.75 2.56 11.96
N SER A 33 -18.72 1.74 12.16
CA SER A 33 -17.65 1.56 11.17
C SER A 33 -18.10 0.64 10.05
N PRO A 34 -18.01 1.03 8.76
CA PRO A 34 -18.27 0.15 7.64
C PRO A 34 -17.48 -1.17 7.64
N LEU A 35 -16.25 -1.14 8.22
CA LEU A 35 -15.40 -2.34 8.37
C LEU A 35 -15.96 -3.34 9.39
N TYR A 36 -16.66 -2.88 10.42
CA TYR A 36 -17.17 -3.71 11.52
C TYR A 36 -18.68 -3.95 11.44
N SER A 37 -19.43 -3.12 10.70
CA SER A 37 -20.86 -3.28 10.49
C SER A 37 -21.22 -4.32 9.40
N GLY A 38 -20.22 -4.86 8.69
CA GLY A 38 -20.42 -5.77 7.56
C GLY A 38 -20.82 -5.07 6.25
N MET A 39 -20.73 -3.76 6.18
CA MET A 39 -20.99 -2.99 4.96
C MET A 39 -19.86 -3.21 3.93
N ILE A 40 -18.63 -3.39 4.39
CA ILE A 40 -17.47 -3.76 3.57
C ILE A 40 -17.25 -5.27 3.75
N GLU A 41 -17.46 -6.03 2.69
CA GLU A 41 -17.25 -7.48 2.67
C GLU A 41 -15.86 -7.87 2.14
N GLY A 42 -15.18 -6.96 1.47
CA GLY A 42 -13.84 -7.15 0.88
C GLY A 42 -12.74 -7.24 1.92
N THR A 43 -11.65 -7.92 1.55
CA THR A 43 -10.41 -7.92 2.34
C THR A 43 -9.69 -6.60 2.14
N GLY A 44 -9.62 -5.77 3.17
CA GLY A 44 -8.89 -4.51 3.14
C GLY A 44 -7.37 -4.66 2.91
N PRO A 45 -6.64 -3.56 2.73
CA PRO A 45 -5.19 -3.59 2.51
C PRO A 45 -4.50 -4.28 3.68
N ARG A 46 -3.71 -5.32 3.40
CA ARG A 46 -3.12 -6.22 4.41
C ARG A 46 -2.19 -5.52 5.41
N TYR A 47 -1.51 -4.48 5.01
CA TYR A 47 -0.44 -3.83 5.78
C TYR A 47 -0.72 -2.39 6.16
N CYS A 48 -1.96 -1.93 6.05
CA CYS A 48 -2.38 -0.61 6.49
C CYS A 48 -3.63 -0.73 7.37
N PRO A 49 -3.49 -1.24 8.61
CA PRO A 49 -4.63 -1.37 9.51
C PRO A 49 -5.18 0.01 9.87
N SER A 50 -6.51 0.14 9.88
CA SER A 50 -7.18 1.32 10.41
C SER A 50 -6.88 1.52 11.89
N ILE A 51 -7.17 2.69 12.44
CA ILE A 51 -7.00 2.91 13.87
C ILE A 51 -7.95 2.01 14.68
N GLU A 52 -9.16 1.73 14.14
CA GLU A 52 -10.10 0.79 14.75
C GLU A 52 -9.49 -0.61 14.86
N ASP A 53 -8.85 -1.08 13.77
CA ASP A 53 -8.16 -2.38 13.77
C ASP A 53 -7.04 -2.43 14.81
N LYS A 54 -6.27 -1.36 14.94
CA LYS A 54 -5.20 -1.29 15.94
C LYS A 54 -5.75 -1.36 17.36
N VAL A 55 -6.82 -0.60 17.63
CA VAL A 55 -7.45 -0.55 18.96
C VAL A 55 -8.10 -1.89 19.34
N VAL A 56 -8.62 -2.63 18.36
CA VAL A 56 -9.23 -3.95 18.59
C VAL A 56 -8.18 -5.05 18.69
N ARG A 57 -7.26 -5.12 17.72
CA ARG A 57 -6.26 -6.20 17.66
C ARG A 57 -5.17 -6.09 18.73
N PHE A 58 -4.83 -4.87 19.13
CA PHE A 58 -3.82 -4.58 20.14
C PHE A 58 -4.46 -3.89 21.36
N ALA A 59 -5.51 -4.52 21.89
CA ALA A 59 -6.30 -3.96 23.00
C ALA A 59 -5.49 -3.82 24.31
N ASP A 60 -4.35 -4.50 24.42
CA ASP A 60 -3.38 -4.39 25.50
C ASP A 60 -2.53 -3.11 25.43
N LYS A 61 -2.52 -2.43 24.27
CA LYS A 61 -1.79 -1.17 24.10
C LYS A 61 -2.67 0.01 24.49
N ASN A 62 -2.15 0.86 25.34
CA ASN A 62 -2.82 2.08 25.80
C ASN A 62 -2.61 3.29 24.88
N ARG A 63 -1.75 3.15 23.85
CA ARG A 63 -1.47 4.19 22.87
C ARG A 63 -0.94 3.63 21.56
N HIS A 64 -1.19 4.34 20.44
CA HIS A 64 -0.62 4.10 19.13
C HIS A 64 0.05 5.36 18.62
N GLN A 65 1.12 5.23 17.86
CA GLN A 65 1.84 6.36 17.27
C GLN A 65 0.97 7.08 16.24
N VAL A 66 1.07 8.40 16.26
CA VAL A 66 0.42 9.32 15.32
C VAL A 66 1.48 10.28 14.82
N PHE A 67 1.68 10.30 13.50
CA PHE A 67 2.61 11.21 12.83
C PHE A 67 1.85 12.40 12.27
N ILE A 68 2.37 13.60 12.46
CA ILE A 68 1.83 14.84 11.89
C ILE A 68 2.87 15.36 10.90
N GLU A 69 2.53 15.32 9.62
CA GLU A 69 3.43 15.55 8.51
C GLU A 69 2.91 16.72 7.67
N PRO A 70 3.71 17.78 7.44
CA PRO A 70 3.30 18.87 6.56
C PRO A 70 3.05 18.36 5.12
N GLU A 71 1.88 18.67 4.55
CA GLU A 71 1.57 18.36 3.15
C GLU A 71 2.42 19.16 2.16
N GLY A 72 3.04 20.23 2.62
CA GLY A 72 3.95 21.04 1.83
C GLY A 72 4.52 22.21 2.60
N ARG A 73 5.56 22.82 2.05
CA ARG A 73 6.32 23.92 2.68
C ARG A 73 5.47 25.19 2.91
N TYR A 74 4.50 25.43 2.07
CA TYR A 74 3.74 26.70 2.03
C TYR A 74 2.25 26.51 2.32
N THR A 75 1.88 25.41 2.97
CA THR A 75 0.52 25.13 3.41
C THR A 75 0.48 24.87 4.91
N ASN A 76 -0.68 25.15 5.52
CA ASN A 76 -0.96 24.77 6.92
C ASN A 76 -1.63 23.40 7.02
N GLU A 77 -1.83 22.72 5.88
CA GLU A 77 -2.41 21.39 5.88
C GLU A 77 -1.39 20.38 6.37
N MET A 78 -1.83 19.50 7.24
CA MET A 78 -1.04 18.42 7.84
C MET A 78 -1.66 17.07 7.51
N TYR A 79 -0.86 16.14 7.08
CA TYR A 79 -1.26 14.75 7.02
C TYR A 79 -1.11 14.10 8.39
N VAL A 80 -2.13 13.39 8.83
CA VAL A 80 -2.11 12.71 10.12
C VAL A 80 -1.97 11.21 9.90
N GLY A 81 -0.73 10.75 9.90
CA GLY A 81 -0.37 9.35 9.72
C GLY A 81 -0.70 8.50 10.94
N GLY A 82 -1.21 7.29 10.70
CA GLY A 82 -1.51 6.34 11.76
C GLY A 82 -2.95 6.36 12.29
N MET A 83 -3.77 7.29 11.80
CA MET A 83 -5.17 7.51 12.21
C MET A 83 -6.18 7.23 11.07
N SER A 84 -5.79 6.42 10.06
CA SER A 84 -6.73 5.99 9.01
C SER A 84 -7.97 5.35 9.64
N SER A 85 -9.15 5.74 9.20
CA SER A 85 -10.41 5.33 9.82
C SER A 85 -11.53 5.28 8.80
N SER A 86 -12.51 4.41 9.05
CA SER A 86 -13.79 4.36 8.33
C SER A 86 -14.96 4.91 9.16
N LEU A 87 -14.69 5.37 10.38
CA LEU A 87 -15.71 5.92 11.27
C LEU A 87 -16.35 7.18 10.69
N PRO A 88 -17.62 7.48 11.05
CA PRO A 88 -18.29 8.71 10.63
C PRO A 88 -17.58 9.98 11.09
N GLU A 89 -17.84 11.08 10.39
CA GLU A 89 -17.17 12.38 10.58
C GLU A 89 -17.23 12.87 12.01
N ASP A 90 -18.40 12.79 12.66
CA ASP A 90 -18.57 13.21 14.06
C ASP A 90 -17.66 12.44 15.02
N VAL A 91 -17.45 11.16 14.77
CA VAL A 91 -16.55 10.32 15.55
C VAL A 91 -15.10 10.66 15.23
N GLN A 92 -14.78 10.89 13.96
CA GLN A 92 -13.44 11.32 13.55
C GLN A 92 -13.05 12.62 14.23
N ILE A 93 -13.91 13.63 14.23
CA ILE A 93 -13.65 14.90 14.92
C ILE A 93 -13.38 14.66 16.41
N ALA A 94 -14.20 13.84 17.07
CA ALA A 94 -14.06 13.55 18.49
C ALA A 94 -12.73 12.80 18.79
N MET A 95 -12.39 11.77 18.00
CA MET A 95 -11.17 11.00 18.22
C MET A 95 -9.91 11.81 17.91
N TYR A 96 -9.87 12.60 16.82
CA TYR A 96 -8.73 13.46 16.52
C TYR A 96 -8.49 14.50 17.61
N ARG A 97 -9.54 15.18 18.07
CA ARG A 97 -9.44 16.19 19.12
C ARG A 97 -9.11 15.63 20.51
N SER A 98 -9.15 14.32 20.70
CA SER A 98 -8.69 13.65 21.91
C SER A 98 -7.17 13.37 21.92
N VAL A 99 -6.51 13.51 20.77
CA VAL A 99 -5.06 13.30 20.62
C VAL A 99 -4.30 14.56 21.05
N PRO A 100 -3.26 14.43 21.91
CA PRO A 100 -2.46 15.58 22.36
C PRO A 100 -1.86 16.34 21.17
N GLY A 101 -2.10 17.66 21.15
CA GLY A 101 -1.66 18.56 20.09
C GLY A 101 -2.66 18.73 18.95
N LEU A 102 -3.77 17.98 18.94
CA LEU A 102 -4.84 18.08 17.93
C LEU A 102 -6.17 18.58 18.52
N GLU A 103 -6.18 19.10 19.74
CA GLU A 103 -7.39 19.50 20.46
C GLU A 103 -8.24 20.54 19.71
N HIS A 104 -7.58 21.35 18.88
CA HIS A 104 -8.20 22.42 18.10
C HIS A 104 -8.07 22.20 16.59
N ALA A 105 -7.73 20.98 16.15
CA ALA A 105 -7.58 20.67 14.75
C ALA A 105 -8.91 20.81 13.98
N GLU A 106 -8.84 21.40 12.80
CA GLU A 106 -9.91 21.41 11.81
C GLU A 106 -9.64 20.35 10.76
N ILE A 107 -10.60 19.46 10.54
CA ILE A 107 -10.47 18.40 9.54
C ILE A 107 -10.84 18.96 8.17
N VAL A 108 -9.86 19.04 7.28
CA VAL A 108 -10.04 19.52 5.89
C VAL A 108 -10.57 18.39 5.00
N ARG A 109 -10.14 17.16 5.28
CA ARG A 109 -10.57 15.96 4.58
C ARG A 109 -10.67 14.80 5.55
N ASN A 110 -11.84 14.17 5.59
CA ASN A 110 -12.07 13.01 6.44
C ASN A 110 -11.24 11.80 5.99
N ALA A 111 -10.83 10.96 6.92
CA ALA A 111 -10.35 9.63 6.63
C ALA A 111 -11.48 8.79 6.02
N TYR A 112 -11.13 7.79 5.23
CA TYR A 112 -12.08 6.97 4.48
C TYR A 112 -11.64 5.51 4.44
N ALA A 113 -12.59 4.61 4.32
CA ALA A 113 -12.32 3.22 4.01
C ALA A 113 -12.12 3.05 2.50
N ILE A 114 -11.28 2.08 2.15
CA ILE A 114 -11.06 1.69 0.76
C ILE A 114 -11.45 0.22 0.63
N GLU A 115 -12.25 -0.06 -0.37
CA GLU A 115 -12.53 -1.40 -0.87
C GLU A 115 -12.00 -1.52 -2.30
N TYR A 116 -11.35 -2.63 -2.60
CA TYR A 116 -10.69 -2.83 -3.89
C TYR A 116 -11.35 -3.96 -4.66
N ASP A 117 -11.77 -3.67 -5.88
CA ASP A 117 -12.07 -4.69 -6.86
C ASP A 117 -10.78 -5.19 -7.51
N CYS A 118 -10.72 -6.49 -7.79
CA CYS A 118 -9.63 -7.08 -8.52
C CYS A 118 -10.11 -8.23 -9.41
N ILE A 119 -9.34 -8.51 -10.44
CA ILE A 119 -9.54 -9.69 -11.29
C ILE A 119 -8.81 -10.90 -10.69
N ASN A 120 -9.18 -12.09 -11.14
CA ASN A 120 -8.32 -13.24 -10.98
C ASN A 120 -7.14 -13.12 -11.97
N ALA A 121 -5.94 -12.77 -11.47
CA ALA A 121 -4.77 -12.52 -12.29
C ALA A 121 -4.28 -13.75 -13.09
N ARG A 122 -4.76 -14.96 -12.77
CA ARG A 122 -4.51 -16.16 -13.59
C ARG A 122 -5.10 -16.06 -14.99
N GLN A 123 -5.93 -15.05 -15.28
CA GLN A 123 -6.39 -14.70 -16.62
C GLN A 123 -5.30 -14.02 -17.47
N LEU A 124 -4.20 -13.59 -16.85
CA LEU A 124 -3.09 -12.94 -17.51
C LEU A 124 -2.01 -13.96 -17.92
N LYS A 125 -1.28 -13.62 -18.98
CA LYS A 125 -0.02 -14.26 -19.36
C LYS A 125 1.12 -13.72 -18.48
N PRO A 126 2.29 -14.33 -18.45
CA PRO A 126 3.48 -13.78 -17.79
C PRO A 126 3.90 -12.39 -18.31
N THR A 127 3.45 -12.01 -19.50
CA THR A 127 3.63 -10.66 -20.08
C THR A 127 2.61 -9.64 -19.56
N LEU A 128 1.70 -10.03 -18.65
CA LEU A 128 0.57 -9.25 -18.16
C LEU A 128 -0.50 -8.92 -19.22
N GLU A 129 -0.46 -9.54 -20.37
CA GLU A 129 -1.53 -9.50 -21.38
C GLU A 129 -2.66 -10.46 -20.98
N PHE A 130 -3.92 -10.07 -21.18
CA PHE A 130 -5.04 -10.97 -21.02
C PHE A 130 -4.98 -12.16 -21.98
N LYS A 131 -5.22 -13.38 -21.49
CA LYS A 131 -5.24 -14.59 -22.30
C LYS A 131 -6.34 -14.58 -23.37
N LYS A 132 -7.49 -14.00 -23.04
CA LYS A 132 -8.68 -13.98 -23.90
C LYS A 132 -8.86 -12.70 -24.70
N ILE A 133 -8.18 -11.62 -24.35
CA ILE A 133 -8.32 -10.31 -25.00
C ILE A 133 -6.94 -9.85 -25.46
N GLN A 134 -6.70 -9.97 -26.76
CA GLN A 134 -5.43 -9.56 -27.34
C GLN A 134 -5.24 -8.05 -27.28
N GLY A 135 -4.04 -7.61 -26.90
CA GLY A 135 -3.66 -6.21 -26.81
C GLY A 135 -4.11 -5.52 -25.52
N LEU A 136 -4.87 -6.19 -24.65
CA LEU A 136 -5.22 -5.68 -23.34
C LEU A 136 -4.20 -6.17 -22.29
N PHE A 137 -3.55 -5.22 -21.62
CA PHE A 137 -2.59 -5.47 -20.55
C PHE A 137 -3.14 -4.91 -19.24
N SER A 138 -2.71 -5.49 -18.14
CA SER A 138 -3.16 -5.07 -16.81
C SER A 138 -1.99 -5.01 -15.82
N GLY A 139 -2.07 -4.06 -14.87
CA GLY A 139 -1.07 -3.91 -13.83
C GLY A 139 -1.64 -3.25 -12.58
N GLY A 140 -0.95 -3.45 -11.46
CA GLY A 140 -1.28 -2.82 -10.20
C GLY A 140 -2.31 -3.56 -9.36
N GLN A 141 -3.00 -2.82 -8.52
CA GLN A 141 -3.96 -3.36 -7.55
C GLN A 141 -5.09 -4.14 -8.22
N PHE A 142 -5.48 -3.77 -9.43
CA PHE A 142 -6.50 -4.48 -10.20
C PHE A 142 -6.16 -5.96 -10.45
N ASN A 143 -4.88 -6.31 -10.45
CA ASN A 143 -4.40 -7.69 -10.52
C ASN A 143 -4.38 -8.42 -9.16
N GLY A 144 -4.94 -7.83 -8.10
CA GLY A 144 -4.99 -8.43 -6.78
C GLY A 144 -3.73 -8.23 -5.94
N SER A 145 -2.87 -7.28 -6.28
CA SER A 145 -1.71 -6.89 -5.46
C SER A 145 -2.03 -5.68 -4.58
N SER A 146 -1.28 -5.52 -3.50
CA SER A 146 -1.33 -4.33 -2.63
C SER A 146 0.07 -3.76 -2.48
N GLY A 147 0.21 -2.47 -2.72
CA GLY A 147 1.47 -1.71 -2.57
C GLY A 147 1.82 -0.93 -3.83
N TYR A 148 2.44 0.23 -3.60
CA TYR A 148 2.82 1.13 -4.69
C TYR A 148 3.93 0.54 -5.54
N GLU A 149 4.88 -0.14 -4.94
CA GLU A 149 6.02 -0.77 -5.61
C GLU A 149 5.56 -1.92 -6.50
N GLU A 150 4.63 -2.74 -6.03
CA GLU A 150 4.03 -3.81 -6.82
C GLU A 150 3.26 -3.25 -8.01
N ALA A 151 2.52 -2.16 -7.81
CA ALA A 151 1.79 -1.50 -8.88
C ALA A 151 2.73 -0.91 -9.94
N ALA A 152 3.79 -0.24 -9.50
CA ALA A 152 4.79 0.35 -10.39
C ALA A 152 5.52 -0.73 -11.22
N ALA A 153 5.95 -1.82 -10.60
CA ALA A 153 6.62 -2.93 -11.27
C ALA A 153 5.74 -3.59 -12.33
N GLN A 154 4.47 -3.85 -11.99
CA GLN A 154 3.51 -4.41 -12.94
C GLN A 154 3.20 -3.44 -14.08
N GLY A 155 2.99 -2.16 -13.77
CA GLY A 155 2.72 -1.12 -14.77
C GLY A 155 3.87 -0.99 -15.76
N LEU A 156 5.11 -0.99 -15.27
CA LEU A 156 6.31 -0.97 -16.11
C LEU A 156 6.37 -2.20 -17.02
N ALA A 157 6.23 -3.40 -16.47
CA ALA A 157 6.28 -4.65 -17.23
C ALA A 157 5.17 -4.74 -18.29
N ALA A 158 3.94 -4.35 -17.91
CA ALA A 158 2.80 -4.31 -18.83
C ALA A 158 3.03 -3.30 -19.96
N GLY A 159 3.55 -2.11 -19.64
CA GLY A 159 3.85 -1.04 -20.61
C GLY A 159 4.94 -1.44 -21.60
N ILE A 160 6.04 -2.03 -21.13
CA ILE A 160 7.10 -2.58 -21.97
C ILE A 160 6.51 -3.62 -22.94
N ASN A 161 5.74 -4.57 -22.43
CA ASN A 161 5.17 -5.64 -23.23
C ASN A 161 4.12 -5.17 -24.24
N ALA A 162 3.34 -4.15 -23.89
CA ALA A 162 2.43 -3.50 -24.82
C ALA A 162 3.19 -2.82 -25.97
N ALA A 163 4.27 -2.10 -25.66
CA ALA A 163 5.12 -1.46 -26.65
C ALA A 163 5.80 -2.49 -27.55
N MET A 164 6.40 -3.54 -26.98
CA MET A 164 7.03 -4.61 -27.74
C MET A 164 6.06 -5.29 -28.72
N LYS A 165 4.84 -5.57 -28.26
CA LYS A 165 3.78 -6.12 -29.09
C LYS A 165 3.42 -5.20 -30.25
N THR A 166 3.27 -3.91 -29.98
CA THR A 166 2.92 -2.88 -31.00
C THR A 166 4.04 -2.76 -32.04
N LEU A 167 5.30 -2.89 -31.62
CA LEU A 167 6.46 -2.83 -32.49
C LEU A 167 6.76 -4.15 -33.23
N GLY A 168 5.97 -5.19 -32.98
CA GLY A 168 6.23 -6.54 -33.54
C GLY A 168 7.51 -7.18 -33.01
N ARG A 169 7.95 -6.80 -31.82
CA ARG A 169 9.13 -7.32 -31.13
C ARG A 169 8.74 -8.42 -30.14
N GLU A 170 9.72 -9.22 -29.74
CA GLU A 170 9.54 -10.22 -28.69
C GLU A 170 9.22 -9.55 -27.36
N GLN A 171 8.19 -10.07 -26.68
CA GLN A 171 7.78 -9.59 -25.36
C GLN A 171 8.72 -10.10 -24.28
N VAL A 172 8.88 -9.31 -23.22
CA VAL A 172 9.76 -9.63 -22.09
C VAL A 172 9.00 -10.40 -21.03
N VAL A 173 9.55 -11.52 -20.59
CA VAL A 173 9.09 -12.26 -19.42
C VAL A 173 10.21 -12.23 -18.39
N PHE A 174 9.91 -11.67 -17.22
CA PHE A 174 10.85 -11.63 -16.11
C PHE A 174 10.87 -12.98 -15.40
N ASP A 175 12.05 -13.60 -15.30
CA ASP A 175 12.19 -14.87 -14.60
C ASP A 175 12.25 -14.64 -13.07
N ARG A 176 11.62 -15.56 -12.34
CA ARG A 176 11.61 -15.51 -10.87
C ARG A 176 12.98 -15.83 -10.24
N SER A 177 13.89 -16.46 -10.99
CA SER A 177 15.27 -16.67 -10.56
C SER A 177 16.17 -15.45 -10.72
N GLU A 178 15.72 -14.45 -11.50
CA GLU A 178 16.52 -13.27 -11.86
C GLU A 178 16.09 -11.99 -11.12
N SER A 179 14.80 -11.88 -10.80
CA SER A 179 14.29 -10.65 -10.21
C SER A 179 13.07 -10.86 -9.31
N TYR A 180 12.86 -9.95 -8.35
CA TYR A 180 11.62 -9.88 -7.57
C TYR A 180 10.40 -9.49 -8.41
N ILE A 181 10.59 -8.77 -9.52
CA ILE A 181 9.52 -8.51 -10.50
C ILE A 181 9.05 -9.82 -11.11
N GLY A 182 9.99 -10.73 -11.46
CA GLY A 182 9.67 -12.07 -11.94
C GLY A 182 8.89 -12.88 -10.91
N VAL A 183 9.32 -12.88 -9.65
CA VAL A 183 8.59 -13.56 -8.54
C VAL A 183 7.18 -12.99 -8.39
N LEU A 184 7.02 -11.67 -8.41
CA LEU A 184 5.73 -10.99 -8.30
C LEU A 184 4.77 -11.41 -9.42
N ILE A 185 5.21 -11.30 -10.66
CA ILE A 185 4.37 -11.58 -11.82
C ILE A 185 4.02 -13.07 -11.89
N ASP A 186 5.00 -13.94 -11.71
CA ASP A 186 4.76 -15.39 -11.71
C ASP A 186 3.79 -15.81 -10.61
N ASP A 187 3.97 -15.32 -9.40
CA ASP A 187 3.04 -15.60 -8.29
C ASP A 187 1.61 -15.12 -8.60
N LEU A 188 1.44 -13.95 -9.20
CA LEU A 188 0.13 -13.42 -9.55
C LEU A 188 -0.59 -14.26 -10.63
N VAL A 189 0.14 -14.67 -11.68
CA VAL A 189 -0.48 -15.35 -12.83
C VAL A 189 -0.61 -16.87 -12.66
N THR A 190 0.08 -17.45 -11.68
CA THR A 190 0.09 -18.91 -11.46
C THR A 190 -0.62 -19.33 -10.17
N LYS A 191 -0.51 -18.54 -9.10
CA LYS A 191 -1.05 -18.90 -7.78
C LYS A 191 -2.48 -18.37 -7.59
N ASP A 192 -3.27 -19.09 -6.81
CA ASP A 192 -4.61 -18.65 -6.40
C ASP A 192 -4.50 -17.79 -5.15
N ASN A 193 -4.29 -16.49 -5.35
CA ASN A 193 -4.15 -15.54 -4.25
C ASN A 193 -5.56 -15.15 -3.76
N LYS A 194 -5.91 -15.53 -2.52
CA LYS A 194 -7.20 -15.22 -1.88
C LYS A 194 -7.18 -13.93 -1.07
N GLU A 195 -6.03 -13.33 -0.91
CA GLU A 195 -5.82 -12.07 -0.19
C GLU A 195 -4.92 -11.14 -1.02
N PRO A 196 -4.95 -9.82 -0.77
CA PRO A 196 -4.10 -8.89 -1.50
C PRO A 196 -2.63 -9.31 -1.45
N TYR A 197 -2.04 -9.54 -2.62
CA TYR A 197 -0.66 -9.97 -2.74
C TYR A 197 0.29 -8.84 -2.31
N ARG A 198 1.28 -9.18 -1.50
CA ARG A 198 2.36 -8.29 -1.11
C ARG A 198 3.69 -8.98 -1.34
N MET A 199 4.63 -8.27 -1.99
CA MET A 199 5.97 -8.78 -2.22
C MET A 199 6.76 -8.83 -0.91
N MET A 200 7.31 -9.99 -0.63
CA MET A 200 8.20 -10.23 0.52
C MET A 200 9.37 -11.08 0.08
N THR A 201 10.52 -10.91 0.70
CA THR A 201 11.72 -11.71 0.41
C THR A 201 11.50 -13.21 0.61
N SER A 202 10.59 -13.58 1.54
CA SER A 202 10.21 -14.97 1.80
C SER A 202 9.48 -15.66 0.64
N ARG A 203 8.98 -14.89 -0.34
CA ARG A 203 8.29 -15.45 -1.52
C ARG A 203 9.24 -15.95 -2.59
N SER A 204 10.52 -15.54 -2.55
CA SER A 204 11.54 -15.96 -3.49
C SER A 204 12.30 -17.17 -2.98
N GLU A 205 12.43 -18.19 -3.81
CA GLU A 205 13.29 -19.33 -3.60
C GLU A 205 14.79 -18.93 -3.68
N TYR A 206 15.07 -17.91 -4.47
CA TYR A 206 16.42 -17.40 -4.75
C TYR A 206 16.80 -16.19 -3.89
N ARG A 207 16.19 -15.99 -2.73
CA ARG A 207 16.38 -14.81 -1.87
C ARG A 207 17.82 -14.55 -1.43
N LEU A 208 18.69 -15.57 -1.44
CA LEU A 208 20.11 -15.42 -1.14
C LEU A 208 20.89 -14.83 -2.33
N LEU A 209 20.37 -14.96 -3.54
CA LEU A 209 20.92 -14.40 -4.77
C LEU A 209 20.29 -13.02 -5.07
N LEU A 210 18.97 -12.93 -4.94
CA LEU A 210 18.19 -11.73 -5.25
C LEU A 210 18.23 -10.74 -4.09
N ARG A 211 19.32 -10.01 -3.97
CA ARG A 211 19.51 -9.01 -2.92
C ARG A 211 19.55 -7.60 -3.48
N GLN A 212 19.22 -6.64 -2.64
CA GLN A 212 19.28 -5.22 -3.00
C GLN A 212 20.72 -4.77 -3.25
N ASP A 213 21.66 -5.25 -2.43
CA ASP A 213 23.06 -4.87 -2.47
C ASP A 213 23.83 -5.30 -3.73
N ASN A 214 23.26 -6.21 -4.53
CA ASN A 214 23.86 -6.68 -5.78
C ASN A 214 22.97 -6.51 -7.00
N ALA A 215 21.82 -5.86 -6.87
CA ALA A 215 20.83 -5.78 -7.95
C ALA A 215 21.36 -5.01 -9.17
N ASP A 216 22.07 -3.93 -8.97
CA ASP A 216 22.71 -3.14 -10.02
C ASP A 216 23.75 -3.96 -10.81
N GLN A 217 24.58 -4.74 -10.11
CA GLN A 217 25.59 -5.60 -10.74
C GLN A 217 24.97 -6.71 -11.57
N ARG A 218 23.83 -7.26 -11.15
CA ARG A 218 23.15 -8.36 -11.86
C ARG A 218 22.28 -7.87 -13.02
N LEU A 219 21.58 -6.75 -12.86
CA LEU A 219 20.49 -6.36 -13.75
C LEU A 219 20.89 -5.24 -14.72
N THR A 220 21.75 -4.29 -14.33
CA THR A 220 22.19 -3.20 -15.22
C THR A 220 22.80 -3.69 -16.53
N PRO A 221 23.64 -4.75 -16.55
CA PRO A 221 24.18 -5.28 -17.80
C PRO A 221 23.15 -5.89 -18.75
N LEU A 222 21.96 -6.25 -18.24
CA LEU A 222 20.87 -6.82 -19.04
C LEU A 222 19.93 -5.74 -19.59
N GLY A 223 19.85 -4.57 -18.97
CA GLY A 223 19.02 -3.43 -19.36
C GLY A 223 19.76 -2.47 -20.28
#